data_32057525c752eaa8e506560106e3fb71
#
_entry.id   32057525c752eaa8e506560106e3fb71
#
_cell.length_a   1.000
_cell.length_b   1.000
_cell.length_c   1.000
_cell.angle_alpha   90.00
_cell.angle_beta   90.00
_cell.angle_gamma   90.00
#
_symmetry.space_group_name_H-M   'P 1'
#
loop_
_entity.id
_entity.type
_entity.pdbx_description
1 polymer ?
#
loop_
_entity_poly.entity_id
_entity_poly.type
_entity_poly.pdbx_seq_one_letter_code
_entity_poly.pdbx_strand_id
1 'polypeptide(L)'
;MSTTAHEAVYASVAKPWLKYYDASYIGQPLPDCTTFEYLYQQNKQHLNEPALEYFGRKITYADLFVNIKKTAAAFRAIGLKKGDIATVVSVMTPEIIYAFYAADLIGATLNLVDPRYSVEGIHDYITEVDSHLLICLSVTYDRCVQAAKRTHVERILVVSPADSLSLPMAIGYKLKNPDKNHYFSNVIRWKDFIAAGQGQSTAADPVDPMDHACVVVHTGGTTGSPKGVMLTDRNFNAIAKQFKTYEFLCHRGQTLMNIMPPFIAYGFACGVHLPLTLGLKVTIIPNADAAKLGSLVLKYKPQLMFGVPTHYQQLATDIRLKKKDLSFIRMYAAGGDAISVGAEKNVNEFLAAHNVEFPMAKGYGMTEVSSAATAAAGPITKPGSAGIPLVDTIVSVFEPGTTKELPIGEQGEICICSESIMKGYYHKPEETAAVKQVHPDGRTWVHTGDVGYIDEDGFVFVGS
;
A
#
# COMPACT_ATOMS: atom_id res chain seq x y z
N MET A 1 -25.31 48.88 -11.01
CA MET A 1 -25.28 47.51 -10.49
C MET A 1 -23.84 47.17 -10.21
N SER A 2 -23.44 47.24 -8.96
CA SER A 2 -22.08 46.91 -8.54
C SER A 2 -21.95 45.38 -8.52
N THR A 3 -21.31 44.81 -9.52
CA THR A 3 -20.81 43.44 -9.45
C THR A 3 -19.68 43.43 -8.43
N THR A 4 -19.98 43.00 -7.19
CA THR A 4 -18.95 42.63 -6.26
C THR A 4 -18.16 41.47 -6.93
N ALA A 5 -16.94 41.79 -7.42
CA ALA A 5 -16.01 40.74 -7.81
C ALA A 5 -15.80 39.87 -6.57
N HIS A 6 -16.31 38.64 -6.59
CA HIS A 6 -15.96 37.66 -5.58
C HIS A 6 -14.43 37.44 -5.67
N GLU A 7 -13.74 37.75 -4.59
CA GLU A 7 -12.32 37.52 -4.49
C GLU A 7 -12.06 36.03 -4.72
N ALA A 8 -11.13 35.70 -5.62
CA ALA A 8 -10.81 34.33 -5.97
C ALA A 8 -10.28 33.58 -4.73
N VAL A 9 -10.89 32.44 -4.41
CA VAL A 9 -10.51 31.62 -3.26
C VAL A 9 -9.72 30.40 -3.78
N TYR A 10 -8.51 30.21 -3.28
CA TYR A 10 -7.61 29.14 -3.68
C TYR A 10 -7.56 28.04 -2.61
N ALA A 11 -7.64 26.78 -3.05
CA ALA A 11 -7.69 25.63 -2.15
C ALA A 11 -6.41 25.47 -1.31
N SER A 12 -5.24 25.81 -1.86
CA SER A 12 -3.95 25.74 -1.15
C SER A 12 -3.86 26.69 0.05
N VAL A 13 -4.67 27.76 0.03
CA VAL A 13 -4.72 28.79 1.08
C VAL A 13 -5.88 28.56 2.02
N ALA A 14 -7.09 28.43 1.47
CA ALA A 14 -8.33 28.32 2.25
C ALA A 14 -8.47 26.98 2.97
N LYS A 15 -7.99 25.90 2.37
CA LYS A 15 -8.03 24.51 2.90
C LYS A 15 -9.41 24.17 3.52
N PRO A 16 -10.50 24.27 2.77
CA PRO A 16 -11.86 24.18 3.32
C PRO A 16 -12.16 22.81 3.95
N TRP A 17 -11.42 21.76 3.60
CA TRP A 17 -11.55 20.42 4.18
C TRP A 17 -11.10 20.33 5.64
N LEU A 18 -10.31 21.28 6.16
CA LEU A 18 -9.79 21.21 7.54
C LEU A 18 -10.91 21.21 8.58
N LYS A 19 -12.09 21.74 8.26
CA LYS A 19 -13.28 21.71 9.14
C LYS A 19 -13.76 20.30 9.51
N TYR A 20 -13.36 19.28 8.73
CA TYR A 20 -13.74 17.89 8.98
C TYR A 20 -12.78 17.15 9.89
N TYR A 21 -11.62 17.72 10.19
CA TYR A 21 -10.60 17.10 11.06
C TYR A 21 -10.62 17.74 12.44
N ASP A 22 -10.42 16.88 13.46
CA ASP A 22 -10.11 17.37 14.80
C ASP A 22 -8.76 18.11 14.77
N ALA A 23 -8.69 19.27 15.43
CA ALA A 23 -7.51 20.12 15.43
C ALA A 23 -6.26 19.41 15.98
N SER A 24 -6.44 18.42 16.84
CA SER A 24 -5.33 17.65 17.42
C SER A 24 -4.53 16.83 16.41
N TYR A 25 -5.12 16.53 15.25
CA TYR A 25 -4.43 15.80 14.17
C TYR A 25 -3.71 16.72 13.18
N ILE A 26 -4.07 18.01 13.13
CA ILE A 26 -3.55 18.94 12.12
C ILE A 26 -2.16 19.42 12.53
N GLY A 27 -1.19 19.39 11.58
CA GLY A 27 0.16 19.90 11.77
C GLY A 27 1.01 19.09 12.74
N GLN A 28 0.62 17.87 13.04
CA GLN A 28 1.44 16.99 13.88
C GLN A 28 2.73 16.60 13.14
N PRO A 29 3.88 16.60 13.81
CA PRO A 29 5.13 16.22 13.18
C PRO A 29 5.08 14.77 12.73
N LEU A 30 5.64 14.52 11.55
CA LEU A 30 5.86 13.16 11.08
C LEU A 30 6.97 12.50 11.92
N PRO A 31 6.81 11.22 12.35
CA PRO A 31 7.88 10.53 13.04
C PRO A 31 9.16 10.47 12.20
N ASP A 32 10.27 10.91 12.78
CA ASP A 32 11.61 10.82 12.16
C ASP A 32 12.21 9.45 12.47
N CYS A 33 11.66 8.42 11.85
CA CYS A 33 12.06 7.04 12.06
C CYS A 33 11.73 6.17 10.84
N THR A 34 12.33 4.97 10.80
CA THR A 34 12.04 3.99 9.75
C THR A 34 10.63 3.42 9.88
N THR A 35 10.17 2.71 8.84
CA THR A 35 8.87 1.99 8.89
C THR A 35 8.88 0.94 9.99
N PHE A 36 9.99 0.21 10.17
CA PHE A 36 10.12 -0.77 11.24
C PHE A 36 10.05 -0.13 12.63
N GLU A 37 10.79 0.95 12.85
CA GLU A 37 10.78 1.65 14.14
C GLU A 37 9.40 2.19 14.47
N TYR A 38 8.70 2.76 13.51
CA TYR A 38 7.34 3.26 13.71
C TYR A 38 6.38 2.13 14.07
N LEU A 39 6.42 1.02 13.33
CA LEU A 39 5.65 -0.17 13.64
C LEU A 39 5.90 -0.66 15.06
N TYR A 40 7.17 -0.76 15.46
CA TYR A 40 7.55 -1.21 16.79
C TYR A 40 7.07 -0.25 17.89
N GLN A 41 7.28 1.04 17.73
CA GLN A 41 6.86 2.05 18.70
C GLN A 41 5.35 2.01 18.96
N GLN A 42 4.55 1.81 17.92
CA GLN A 42 3.10 1.77 18.04
C GLN A 42 2.59 0.49 18.73
N ASN A 43 3.35 -0.60 18.74
CA ASN A 43 2.88 -1.91 19.17
C ASN A 43 3.67 -2.56 20.32
N LYS A 44 4.78 -1.95 20.80
CA LYS A 44 5.64 -2.53 21.83
C LYS A 44 4.96 -2.83 23.17
N GLN A 45 3.82 -2.21 23.45
CA GLN A 45 2.99 -2.48 24.64
C GLN A 45 1.84 -3.45 24.35
N HIS A 46 1.72 -3.95 23.12
CA HIS A 46 0.60 -4.77 22.64
C HIS A 46 1.08 -6.07 21.97
N LEU A 47 2.18 -6.63 22.46
CA LEU A 47 2.91 -7.73 21.82
C LEU A 47 2.08 -9.04 21.69
N ASN A 48 1.13 -9.25 22.60
CA ASN A 48 0.29 -10.46 22.60
C ASN A 48 -0.95 -10.33 21.69
N GLU A 49 -1.19 -9.16 21.12
CA GLU A 49 -2.32 -8.97 20.22
C GLU A 49 -2.03 -9.56 18.83
N PRO A 50 -3.05 -10.06 18.11
CA PRO A 50 -2.87 -10.56 16.75
C PRO A 50 -2.45 -9.44 15.79
N ALA A 51 -1.38 -9.68 15.03
CA ALA A 51 -0.92 -8.79 13.96
C ALA A 51 -1.33 -9.30 12.58
N LEU A 52 -1.10 -10.59 12.31
CA LEU A 52 -1.40 -11.21 11.02
C LEU A 52 -2.29 -12.43 11.19
N GLU A 53 -3.09 -12.72 10.17
CA GLU A 53 -3.78 -13.99 10.02
C GLU A 53 -3.57 -14.51 8.60
N TYR A 54 -3.14 -15.78 8.49
CA TYR A 54 -2.86 -16.42 7.22
C TYR A 54 -3.46 -17.82 7.23
N PHE A 55 -4.52 -18.01 6.45
CA PHE A 55 -5.29 -19.25 6.41
C PHE A 55 -5.66 -19.79 7.82
N GLY A 56 -6.14 -18.89 8.67
CA GLY A 56 -6.59 -19.22 10.04
C GLY A 56 -5.47 -19.26 11.08
N ARG A 57 -4.18 -19.28 10.68
CA ARG A 57 -3.07 -19.13 11.61
C ARG A 57 -2.89 -17.68 11.99
N LYS A 58 -2.97 -17.39 13.28
CA LYS A 58 -2.73 -16.06 13.84
C LYS A 58 -1.27 -15.91 14.27
N ILE A 59 -0.69 -14.76 13.95
CA ILE A 59 0.68 -14.35 14.27
C ILE A 59 0.56 -13.10 15.12
N THR A 60 1.08 -13.13 16.34
CA THR A 60 1.05 -11.98 17.26
C THR A 60 2.05 -10.89 16.84
N TYR A 61 1.92 -9.69 17.40
CA TYR A 61 2.95 -8.64 17.20
C TYR A 61 4.31 -9.09 17.74
N ALA A 62 4.37 -9.84 18.85
CA ALA A 62 5.63 -10.43 19.33
C ALA A 62 6.26 -11.35 18.28
N ASP A 63 5.48 -12.27 17.72
CA ASP A 63 5.95 -13.19 16.67
C ASP A 63 6.35 -12.44 15.40
N LEU A 64 5.60 -11.40 15.03
CA LEU A 64 5.93 -10.55 13.89
C LEU A 64 7.32 -9.92 14.07
N PHE A 65 7.60 -9.30 15.21
CA PHE A 65 8.91 -8.68 15.47
C PHE A 65 10.04 -9.69 15.53
N VAL A 66 9.81 -10.87 16.13
CA VAL A 66 10.79 -11.96 16.15
C VAL A 66 11.13 -12.41 14.75
N ASN A 67 10.11 -12.64 13.91
CA ASN A 67 10.32 -13.08 12.53
C ASN A 67 10.98 -12.01 11.66
N ILE A 68 10.65 -10.73 11.83
CA ILE A 68 11.33 -9.62 11.15
C ILE A 68 12.83 -9.62 11.50
N LYS A 69 13.18 -9.71 12.77
CA LYS A 69 14.57 -9.71 13.23
C LYS A 69 15.34 -10.94 12.73
N LYS A 70 14.74 -12.13 12.76
CA LYS A 70 15.32 -13.34 12.19
C LYS A 70 15.56 -13.21 10.67
N THR A 71 14.63 -12.60 9.96
CA THR A 71 14.74 -12.33 8.53
C THR A 71 15.87 -11.35 8.23
N ALA A 72 16.02 -10.29 9.05
CA ALA A 72 17.13 -9.34 8.92
C ALA A 72 18.49 -10.01 9.13
N ALA A 73 18.62 -10.85 10.15
CA ALA A 73 19.83 -11.66 10.39
C ALA A 73 20.12 -12.60 9.21
N ALA A 74 19.09 -13.22 8.65
CA ALA A 74 19.21 -14.11 7.50
C ALA A 74 19.62 -13.35 6.22
N PHE A 75 19.10 -12.15 5.99
CA PHE A 75 19.54 -11.28 4.90
C PHE A 75 21.03 -10.96 5.00
N ARG A 76 21.51 -10.62 6.19
CA ARG A 76 22.96 -10.40 6.41
C ARG A 76 23.78 -11.64 6.13
N ALA A 77 23.32 -12.82 6.56
CA ALA A 77 24.00 -14.09 6.32
C ALA A 77 24.18 -14.41 4.83
N ILE A 78 23.23 -14.02 3.99
CA ILE A 78 23.32 -14.23 2.53
C ILE A 78 23.91 -13.04 1.78
N GLY A 79 24.41 -12.02 2.48
CA GLY A 79 25.16 -10.91 1.91
C GLY A 79 24.35 -9.68 1.52
N LEU A 80 23.03 -9.62 1.80
CA LEU A 80 22.26 -8.41 1.60
C LEU A 80 22.64 -7.36 2.65
N LYS A 81 22.90 -6.13 2.23
CA LYS A 81 23.40 -5.06 3.08
C LYS A 81 22.74 -3.73 2.76
N LYS A 82 23.00 -2.74 3.58
CA LYS A 82 22.55 -1.37 3.40
C LYS A 82 22.88 -0.85 1.99
N GLY A 83 21.89 -0.28 1.32
CA GLY A 83 21.97 0.26 -0.02
C GLY A 83 21.71 -0.75 -1.15
N ASP A 84 21.65 -2.03 -0.84
CA ASP A 84 21.29 -3.05 -1.84
C ASP A 84 19.79 -3.03 -2.15
N ILE A 85 19.44 -3.48 -3.35
CA ILE A 85 18.05 -3.67 -3.77
C ILE A 85 17.84 -5.15 -4.07
N ALA A 86 16.86 -5.77 -3.40
CA ALA A 86 16.41 -7.13 -3.69
C ALA A 86 15.10 -7.07 -4.49
N THR A 87 15.01 -7.86 -5.57
CA THR A 87 13.77 -7.96 -6.34
C THR A 87 12.88 -9.05 -5.77
N VAL A 88 11.60 -8.72 -5.54
CA VAL A 88 10.58 -9.62 -5.01
C VAL A 88 9.49 -9.84 -6.06
N VAL A 89 9.36 -11.08 -6.51
CA VAL A 89 8.34 -11.50 -7.48
C VAL A 89 7.36 -12.41 -6.74
N SER A 90 6.33 -11.82 -6.13
CA SER A 90 5.48 -12.55 -5.20
C SER A 90 4.07 -11.95 -5.08
N VAL A 91 3.16 -12.75 -4.53
CA VAL A 91 1.92 -12.31 -3.89
C VAL A 91 2.18 -12.02 -2.42
N MET A 92 1.19 -11.46 -1.71
CA MET A 92 1.31 -11.18 -0.28
C MET A 92 1.32 -12.48 0.54
N THR A 93 2.37 -12.68 1.33
CA THR A 93 2.49 -13.74 2.35
C THR A 93 3.11 -13.15 3.61
N PRO A 94 3.04 -13.82 4.77
CA PRO A 94 3.74 -13.35 5.96
C PRO A 94 5.24 -13.14 5.74
N GLU A 95 5.89 -14.02 4.97
CA GLU A 95 7.31 -13.95 4.66
C GLU A 95 7.67 -12.67 3.91
N ILE A 96 6.82 -12.23 2.99
CA ILE A 96 7.03 -10.98 2.24
C ILE A 96 6.89 -9.76 3.16
N ILE A 97 5.98 -9.82 4.14
CA ILE A 97 5.87 -8.77 5.16
C ILE A 97 7.10 -8.75 6.05
N TYR A 98 7.60 -9.92 6.48
CA TYR A 98 8.87 -10.00 7.23
C TYR A 98 10.04 -9.45 6.41
N ALA A 99 10.13 -9.81 5.13
CA ALA A 99 11.17 -9.35 4.23
C ALA A 99 11.15 -7.83 4.06
N PHE A 100 9.95 -7.22 3.95
CA PHE A 100 9.81 -5.78 3.83
C PHE A 100 10.41 -5.05 5.04
N TYR A 101 9.97 -5.38 6.25
CA TYR A 101 10.47 -4.72 7.46
C TYR A 101 11.91 -5.11 7.79
N ALA A 102 12.33 -6.31 7.43
CA ALA A 102 13.71 -6.75 7.63
C ALA A 102 14.68 -6.04 6.68
N ALA A 103 14.32 -5.84 5.43
CA ALA A 103 15.10 -5.06 4.49
C ALA A 103 15.23 -3.61 4.96
N ASP A 104 14.13 -3.01 5.41
CA ASP A 104 14.12 -1.68 6.01
C ASP A 104 15.07 -1.59 7.22
N LEU A 105 15.00 -2.57 8.13
CA LEU A 105 15.85 -2.64 9.33
C LEU A 105 17.35 -2.66 9.00
N ILE A 106 17.76 -3.30 7.89
CA ILE A 106 19.17 -3.33 7.45
C ILE A 106 19.53 -2.24 6.44
N GLY A 107 18.59 -1.34 6.10
CA GLY A 107 18.81 -0.27 5.14
C GLY A 107 18.86 -0.70 3.67
N ALA A 108 18.30 -1.86 3.35
CA ALA A 108 18.09 -2.33 1.98
C ALA A 108 16.71 -1.91 1.45
N THR A 109 16.52 -2.08 0.16
CA THR A 109 15.29 -1.72 -0.57
C THR A 109 14.71 -2.96 -1.23
N LEU A 110 13.38 -3.11 -1.23
CA LEU A 110 12.69 -4.13 -2.02
C LEU A 110 12.14 -3.53 -3.31
N ASN A 111 12.47 -4.17 -4.43
CA ASN A 111 11.87 -3.92 -5.74
C ASN A 111 10.71 -4.90 -5.95
N LEU A 112 9.48 -4.41 -5.93
CA LEU A 112 8.27 -5.23 -5.89
C LEU A 112 7.71 -5.42 -7.31
N VAL A 113 7.59 -6.68 -7.75
CA VAL A 113 7.25 -7.06 -9.13
C VAL A 113 6.08 -8.03 -9.15
N ASP A 114 5.18 -7.83 -10.09
CA ASP A 114 4.02 -8.70 -10.34
C ASP A 114 4.48 -10.08 -10.86
N PRO A 115 4.15 -11.18 -10.15
CA PRO A 115 4.54 -12.53 -10.57
C PRO A 115 3.84 -13.02 -11.85
N ARG A 116 2.85 -12.29 -12.36
CA ARG A 116 2.15 -12.61 -13.60
C ARG A 116 2.88 -12.13 -14.85
N TYR A 117 3.90 -11.28 -14.72
CA TYR A 117 4.69 -10.82 -15.86
C TYR A 117 5.42 -11.98 -16.55
N SER A 118 5.74 -11.76 -17.82
CA SER A 118 6.54 -12.69 -18.62
C SER A 118 7.97 -12.81 -18.08
N VAL A 119 8.71 -13.81 -18.56
CA VAL A 119 10.13 -13.95 -18.26
C VAL A 119 10.89 -12.68 -18.60
N GLU A 120 10.64 -12.10 -19.77
CA GLU A 120 11.27 -10.86 -20.25
C GLU A 120 10.91 -9.67 -19.35
N GLY A 121 9.63 -9.54 -18.96
CA GLY A 121 9.18 -8.48 -18.09
C GLY A 121 9.84 -8.54 -16.72
N ILE A 122 9.92 -9.72 -16.10
CA ILE A 122 10.61 -9.91 -14.82
C ILE A 122 12.11 -9.64 -14.97
N HIS A 123 12.72 -10.11 -16.08
CA HIS A 123 14.13 -9.84 -16.38
C HIS A 123 14.44 -8.33 -16.43
N ASP A 124 13.60 -7.56 -17.10
CA ASP A 124 13.77 -6.12 -17.24
C ASP A 124 13.71 -5.40 -15.88
N TYR A 125 12.79 -5.80 -14.98
CA TYR A 125 12.70 -5.24 -13.64
C TYR A 125 13.87 -5.62 -12.73
N ILE A 126 14.43 -6.82 -12.87
CA ILE A 126 15.64 -7.23 -12.15
C ILE A 126 16.81 -6.37 -12.61
N THR A 127 16.95 -6.20 -13.92
CA THR A 127 18.05 -5.47 -14.57
C THR A 127 17.99 -3.97 -14.27
N GLU A 128 16.78 -3.38 -14.26
CA GLU A 128 16.57 -1.95 -14.00
C GLU A 128 17.22 -1.49 -12.68
N VAL A 129 17.09 -2.29 -11.64
CA VAL A 129 17.62 -1.95 -10.30
C VAL A 129 18.91 -2.69 -9.96
N ASP A 130 19.45 -3.46 -10.89
CA ASP A 130 20.67 -4.25 -10.73
C ASP A 130 20.66 -5.13 -9.47
N SER A 131 19.59 -5.91 -9.29
CA SER A 131 19.42 -6.78 -8.12
C SER A 131 20.40 -7.93 -8.13
N HIS A 132 21.04 -8.17 -6.98
CA HIS A 132 21.87 -9.36 -6.72
C HIS A 132 21.11 -10.48 -6.00
N LEU A 133 19.96 -10.16 -5.40
CA LEU A 133 19.06 -11.11 -4.75
C LEU A 133 17.67 -11.07 -5.41
N LEU A 134 17.17 -12.24 -5.77
CA LEU A 134 15.80 -12.45 -6.22
C LEU A 134 15.03 -13.25 -5.19
N ILE A 135 13.86 -12.77 -4.78
CA ILE A 135 12.93 -13.45 -3.88
C ILE A 135 11.70 -13.82 -4.70
N CYS A 136 11.34 -15.10 -4.74
CA CYS A 136 10.19 -15.55 -5.52
C CYS A 136 9.43 -16.68 -4.83
N LEU A 137 8.24 -16.96 -5.36
CA LEU A 137 7.43 -18.09 -4.90
C LEU A 137 7.87 -19.40 -5.55
N SER A 138 7.75 -20.52 -4.83
CA SER A 138 8.00 -21.86 -5.38
C SER A 138 7.13 -22.18 -6.59
N VAL A 139 5.90 -21.65 -6.65
CA VAL A 139 4.96 -21.84 -7.77
C VAL A 139 5.32 -21.07 -9.04
N THR A 140 6.18 -20.05 -8.94
CA THR A 140 6.67 -19.26 -10.08
C THR A 140 8.17 -19.39 -10.32
N TYR A 141 8.81 -20.33 -9.61
CA TYR A 141 10.25 -20.49 -9.58
C TYR A 141 10.89 -20.64 -10.96
N ASP A 142 10.38 -21.53 -11.81
CA ASP A 142 10.95 -21.78 -13.15
C ASP A 142 10.99 -20.50 -14.01
N ARG A 143 9.92 -19.71 -13.97
CA ARG A 143 9.85 -18.42 -14.68
C ARG A 143 10.88 -17.43 -14.13
N CYS A 144 10.97 -17.35 -12.81
CA CYS A 144 11.90 -16.44 -12.13
C CYS A 144 13.36 -16.81 -12.36
N VAL A 145 13.70 -18.09 -12.35
CA VAL A 145 15.05 -18.57 -12.68
C VAL A 145 15.43 -18.22 -14.12
N GLN A 146 14.51 -18.38 -15.06
CA GLN A 146 14.76 -17.99 -16.45
C GLN A 146 14.94 -16.47 -16.57
N ALA A 147 14.14 -15.67 -15.87
CA ALA A 147 14.26 -14.21 -15.85
C ALA A 147 15.60 -13.75 -15.24
N ALA A 148 16.14 -14.47 -14.26
CA ALA A 148 17.40 -14.14 -13.61
C ALA A 148 18.64 -14.45 -14.49
N LYS A 149 18.49 -15.21 -15.57
CA LYS A 149 19.60 -15.48 -16.49
C LYS A 149 20.11 -14.19 -17.12
N ARG A 150 21.45 -14.05 -17.22
CA ARG A 150 22.12 -12.86 -17.76
C ARG A 150 21.84 -11.57 -16.96
N THR A 151 21.52 -11.70 -15.67
CA THR A 151 21.48 -10.62 -14.70
C THR A 151 22.60 -10.80 -13.69
N HIS A 152 22.74 -9.86 -12.75
CA HIS A 152 23.69 -9.97 -11.65
C HIS A 152 23.11 -10.70 -10.42
N VAL A 153 22.00 -11.40 -10.55
CA VAL A 153 21.41 -12.18 -9.45
C VAL A 153 22.35 -13.33 -9.08
N GLU A 154 22.90 -13.25 -7.88
CA GLU A 154 23.80 -14.23 -7.30
C GLU A 154 23.07 -15.30 -6.51
N ARG A 155 21.95 -14.91 -5.86
CA ARG A 155 21.13 -15.79 -5.01
C ARG A 155 19.65 -15.65 -5.31
N ILE A 156 18.95 -16.77 -5.18
CA ILE A 156 17.50 -16.83 -5.29
C ILE A 156 16.93 -17.39 -3.97
N LEU A 157 16.11 -16.59 -3.29
CA LEU A 157 15.37 -17.00 -2.11
C LEU A 157 13.96 -17.43 -2.53
N VAL A 158 13.62 -18.68 -2.24
CA VAL A 158 12.32 -19.26 -2.58
C VAL A 158 11.42 -19.34 -1.35
N VAL A 159 10.24 -18.75 -1.47
CA VAL A 159 9.16 -18.78 -0.48
C VAL A 159 8.08 -19.75 -0.95
N SER A 160 7.67 -20.67 -0.09
CA SER A 160 6.51 -21.53 -0.35
C SER A 160 5.26 -20.90 0.23
N PRO A 161 4.11 -20.97 -0.45
CA PRO A 161 2.81 -20.60 0.15
C PRO A 161 2.51 -21.35 1.46
N ALA A 162 3.21 -22.47 1.70
CA ALA A 162 3.04 -23.29 2.91
C ALA A 162 3.94 -22.88 4.09
N ASP A 163 4.90 -21.98 3.91
CA ASP A 163 5.92 -21.69 4.94
C ASP A 163 5.31 -21.11 6.25
N SER A 164 4.23 -20.38 6.15
CA SER A 164 3.49 -19.83 7.31
C SER A 164 2.16 -20.54 7.61
N LEU A 165 1.84 -21.64 6.93
CA LEU A 165 0.64 -22.41 7.26
C LEU A 165 0.80 -23.13 8.61
N SER A 166 -0.32 -23.46 9.27
CA SER A 166 -0.31 -24.40 10.39
C SER A 166 0.20 -25.77 9.93
N LEU A 167 0.81 -26.55 10.82
CA LEU A 167 1.43 -27.83 10.44
C LEU A 167 0.47 -28.77 9.68
N PRO A 168 -0.79 -28.99 10.11
CA PRO A 168 -1.71 -29.84 9.36
C PRO A 168 -2.01 -29.31 7.95
N MET A 169 -2.17 -28.00 7.82
CA MET A 169 -2.43 -27.35 6.52
C MET A 169 -1.21 -27.39 5.61
N ALA A 170 -0.01 -27.21 6.16
CA ALA A 170 1.22 -27.29 5.41
C ALA A 170 1.45 -28.71 4.83
N ILE A 171 1.16 -29.74 5.62
CA ILE A 171 1.21 -31.15 5.16
C ILE A 171 0.17 -31.35 4.05
N GLY A 172 -1.08 -30.94 4.27
CA GLY A 172 -2.14 -31.06 3.27
C GLY A 172 -1.83 -30.32 1.97
N TYR A 173 -1.25 -29.13 2.06
CA TYR A 173 -0.82 -28.36 0.91
C TYR A 173 0.27 -29.08 0.10
N LYS A 174 1.30 -29.58 0.78
CA LYS A 174 2.43 -30.29 0.13
C LYS A 174 2.00 -31.59 -0.53
N LEU A 175 1.03 -32.30 0.05
CA LEU A 175 0.49 -33.52 -0.55
C LEU A 175 -0.30 -33.21 -1.84
N LYS A 176 -1.06 -32.10 -1.86
CA LYS A 176 -1.84 -31.67 -3.04
C LYS A 176 -0.99 -30.99 -4.10
N ASN A 177 0.08 -30.34 -3.68
CA ASN A 177 0.95 -29.53 -4.52
C ASN A 177 2.40 -29.95 -4.28
N PRO A 178 2.83 -31.14 -4.75
CA PRO A 178 4.21 -31.58 -4.57
C PRO A 178 5.16 -30.63 -5.29
N ASP A 179 6.20 -30.24 -4.59
CA ASP A 179 7.26 -29.38 -5.16
C ASP A 179 8.09 -30.21 -6.16
N LYS A 180 7.95 -29.90 -7.44
CA LYS A 180 8.65 -30.55 -8.54
C LYS A 180 9.83 -29.73 -9.09
N ASN A 181 10.14 -28.59 -8.43
CA ASN A 181 11.19 -27.70 -8.88
C ASN A 181 12.58 -28.38 -8.75
N HIS A 182 13.42 -28.11 -9.72
CA HIS A 182 14.86 -28.42 -9.64
C HIS A 182 15.58 -27.16 -9.14
N TYR A 183 16.09 -27.22 -7.92
CA TYR A 183 16.78 -26.09 -7.29
C TYR A 183 18.29 -26.15 -7.60
N PHE A 184 18.82 -25.05 -8.13
CA PHE A 184 20.24 -24.87 -8.37
C PHE A 184 21.01 -24.54 -7.08
N SER A 185 22.31 -24.60 -7.12
CA SER A 185 23.19 -24.41 -5.94
C SER A 185 23.12 -22.99 -5.34
N ASN A 186 22.72 -22.01 -6.12
CA ASN A 186 22.51 -20.61 -5.66
C ASN A 186 21.12 -20.34 -5.09
N VAL A 187 20.27 -21.36 -5.00
CA VAL A 187 18.92 -21.25 -4.46
C VAL A 187 18.92 -21.63 -2.98
N ILE A 188 18.27 -20.81 -2.18
CA ILE A 188 18.00 -21.08 -0.76
C ILE A 188 16.49 -21.03 -0.51
N ARG A 189 15.95 -22.03 0.22
CA ARG A 189 14.55 -22.01 0.60
C ARG A 189 14.36 -21.33 1.95
N TRP A 190 13.17 -20.81 2.21
CA TRP A 190 12.88 -19.95 3.36
C TRP A 190 13.37 -20.53 4.70
N LYS A 191 13.13 -21.80 4.97
CA LYS A 191 13.57 -22.45 6.22
C LYS A 191 15.09 -22.42 6.38
N ASP A 192 15.82 -22.75 5.33
CA ASP A 192 17.29 -22.78 5.35
C ASP A 192 17.87 -21.36 5.38
N PHE A 193 17.21 -20.42 4.73
CA PHE A 193 17.51 -18.99 4.78
C PHE A 193 17.45 -18.46 6.23
N ILE A 194 16.35 -18.73 6.93
CA ILE A 194 16.20 -18.31 8.33
C ILE A 194 17.25 -18.98 9.22
N ALA A 195 17.55 -20.27 9.00
CA ALA A 195 18.59 -20.99 9.75
C ALA A 195 19.99 -20.39 9.52
N ALA A 196 20.29 -19.92 8.31
CA ALA A 196 21.57 -19.29 7.99
C ALA A 196 21.80 -17.99 8.77
N GLY A 197 20.75 -17.31 9.22
CA GLY A 197 20.83 -16.09 10.01
C GLY A 197 21.23 -16.31 11.47
N GLN A 198 21.31 -17.56 11.94
CA GLN A 198 21.66 -17.84 13.33
C GLN A 198 23.05 -17.27 13.67
N GLY A 199 23.12 -16.46 14.73
CA GLY A 199 24.36 -15.80 15.17
C GLY A 199 24.69 -14.48 14.47
N GLN A 200 23.92 -14.09 13.44
CA GLN A 200 24.04 -12.78 12.83
C GLN A 200 23.34 -11.69 13.66
N SER A 201 23.76 -10.44 13.47
CA SER A 201 23.13 -9.28 14.14
C SER A 201 21.67 -9.12 13.73
N THR A 202 20.82 -8.79 14.71
CA THR A 202 19.42 -8.39 14.53
C THR A 202 19.22 -6.89 14.74
N ALA A 203 20.30 -6.13 14.96
CA ALA A 203 20.23 -4.70 15.19
C ALA A 203 19.87 -3.94 13.90
N ALA A 204 19.21 -2.79 14.07
CA ALA A 204 18.95 -1.89 12.96
C ALA A 204 20.22 -1.19 12.50
N ASP A 205 20.40 -1.07 11.18
CA ASP A 205 21.39 -0.18 10.61
C ASP A 205 20.83 1.24 10.52
N PRO A 206 21.62 2.27 10.84
CA PRO A 206 21.14 3.65 10.76
C PRO A 206 20.91 4.04 9.29
N VAL A 207 19.72 4.57 9.02
CA VAL A 207 19.34 5.15 7.73
C VAL A 207 18.67 6.49 7.96
N ASP A 208 18.72 7.36 6.96
CA ASP A 208 17.91 8.56 6.93
C ASP A 208 16.51 8.20 6.40
N PRO A 209 15.46 8.21 7.23
CA PRO A 209 14.11 7.81 6.83
C PRO A 209 13.50 8.76 5.78
N MET A 210 14.06 9.95 5.62
CA MET A 210 13.64 10.90 4.60
C MET A 210 14.19 10.56 3.21
N ASP A 211 15.32 9.88 3.15
CA ASP A 211 16.03 9.55 1.90
C ASP A 211 16.01 8.07 1.56
N HIS A 212 15.97 7.19 2.57
CA HIS A 212 15.95 5.74 2.36
C HIS A 212 14.66 5.30 1.68
N ALA A 213 14.78 4.77 0.46
CA ALA A 213 13.67 4.12 -0.22
C ALA A 213 13.46 2.72 0.37
N CYS A 214 12.34 2.49 1.04
CA CYS A 214 12.00 1.17 1.55
C CYS A 214 11.51 0.23 0.44
N VAL A 215 10.88 0.79 -0.61
CA VAL A 215 10.44 0.03 -1.78
C VAL A 215 10.63 0.81 -3.08
N VAL A 216 10.74 0.06 -4.17
CA VAL A 216 10.51 0.50 -5.54
C VAL A 216 9.25 -0.21 -6.05
N VAL A 217 8.26 0.56 -6.48
CA VAL A 217 6.99 0.06 -7.02
C VAL A 217 6.82 0.57 -8.44
N HIS A 218 6.38 -0.29 -9.35
CA HIS A 218 6.30 0.06 -10.77
C HIS A 218 4.91 0.54 -11.17
N THR A 219 4.87 1.66 -11.89
CA THR A 219 3.63 2.16 -12.49
C THR A 219 3.45 1.59 -13.89
N GLY A 220 2.24 1.13 -14.20
CA GLY A 220 1.84 0.84 -15.58
C GLY A 220 1.62 2.15 -16.35
N GLY A 221 2.64 2.63 -17.05
CA GLY A 221 2.48 3.80 -17.91
C GLY A 221 1.57 3.49 -19.11
N THR A 222 0.60 4.34 -19.38
CA THR A 222 -0.26 4.25 -20.58
C THR A 222 0.50 4.56 -21.87
N THR A 223 1.70 5.12 -21.79
CA THR A 223 2.45 5.66 -22.93
C THR A 223 3.94 5.34 -22.96
N GLY A 224 4.48 4.52 -22.05
CA GLY A 224 5.92 4.26 -22.00
C GLY A 224 6.31 3.01 -21.21
N SER A 225 7.61 2.76 -21.10
CA SER A 225 8.15 1.71 -20.21
C SER A 225 7.74 1.99 -18.76
N PRO A 226 7.46 0.95 -17.95
CA PRO A 226 7.15 1.11 -16.54
C PRO A 226 8.24 1.91 -15.81
N LYS A 227 7.82 2.74 -14.84
CA LYS A 227 8.74 3.56 -14.05
C LYS A 227 8.79 3.04 -12.63
N GLY A 228 9.99 2.82 -12.12
CA GLY A 228 10.21 2.45 -10.72
C GLY A 228 10.06 3.66 -9.81
N VAL A 229 8.99 3.70 -9.04
CA VAL A 229 8.70 4.75 -8.06
C VAL A 229 9.40 4.43 -6.76
N MET A 230 10.33 5.28 -6.31
CA MET A 230 11.00 5.12 -5.02
C MET A 230 10.15 5.75 -3.91
N LEU A 231 9.68 4.93 -2.98
CA LEU A 231 8.93 5.37 -1.80
C LEU A 231 9.78 5.22 -0.54
N THR A 232 9.88 6.30 0.23
CA THR A 232 10.72 6.35 1.44
C THR A 232 9.97 5.86 2.67
N ASP A 233 10.71 5.57 3.74
CA ASP A 233 10.16 5.30 5.07
C ASP A 233 9.20 6.41 5.49
N ARG A 234 9.61 7.65 5.31
CA ARG A 234 8.79 8.83 5.57
C ARG A 234 7.47 8.80 4.82
N ASN A 235 7.49 8.44 3.54
CA ASN A 235 6.29 8.39 2.72
C ASN A 235 5.27 7.38 3.28
N PHE A 236 5.72 6.19 3.66
CA PHE A 236 4.87 5.16 4.26
C PHE A 236 4.35 5.58 5.64
N ASN A 237 5.20 6.15 6.48
CA ASN A 237 4.83 6.66 7.80
C ASN A 237 3.83 7.83 7.69
N ALA A 238 3.93 8.66 6.64
CA ALA A 238 2.97 9.73 6.37
C ALA A 238 1.56 9.17 6.13
N ILE A 239 1.41 8.16 5.29
CA ILE A 239 0.12 7.50 5.04
C ILE A 239 -0.44 6.93 6.35
N ALA A 240 0.37 6.20 7.11
CA ALA A 240 -0.05 5.62 8.38
C ALA A 240 -0.52 6.69 9.38
N LYS A 241 0.23 7.76 9.54
CA LYS A 241 -0.10 8.88 10.42
C LYS A 241 -1.39 9.60 9.98
N GLN A 242 -1.53 9.86 8.69
CA GLN A 242 -2.70 10.57 8.16
C GLN A 242 -4.00 9.79 8.41
N PHE A 243 -3.98 8.47 8.36
CA PHE A 243 -5.16 7.64 8.65
C PHE A 243 -5.52 7.54 10.13
N LYS A 244 -4.70 8.03 11.06
CA LYS A 244 -5.09 8.15 12.47
C LYS A 244 -6.33 9.03 12.67
N THR A 245 -6.59 9.97 11.77
CA THR A 245 -7.81 10.77 11.77
C THR A 245 -9.10 9.95 11.66
N TYR A 246 -9.00 8.69 11.21
CA TYR A 246 -10.11 7.74 11.08
C TYR A 246 -10.17 6.72 12.21
N GLU A 247 -9.48 6.95 13.36
CA GLU A 247 -9.52 6.06 14.53
C GLU A 247 -10.94 5.84 15.06
N PHE A 248 -11.87 6.75 14.80
CA PHE A 248 -13.29 6.55 15.13
C PHE A 248 -13.96 5.44 14.30
N LEU A 249 -13.38 5.03 13.17
CA LEU A 249 -13.81 3.91 12.34
C LEU A 249 -12.92 2.67 12.53
N CYS A 250 -11.67 2.85 12.88
CA CYS A 250 -10.61 1.84 12.90
C CYS A 250 -10.01 1.73 14.29
N HIS A 251 -10.46 0.76 15.08
CA HIS A 251 -9.95 0.56 16.43
C HIS A 251 -8.90 -0.56 16.50
N ARG A 252 -7.92 -0.39 17.38
CA ARG A 252 -6.98 -1.48 17.71
C ARG A 252 -7.71 -2.79 17.96
N GLY A 253 -7.17 -3.88 17.44
CA GLY A 253 -7.76 -5.22 17.55
C GLY A 253 -8.81 -5.57 16.49
N GLN A 254 -9.27 -4.60 15.70
CA GLN A 254 -10.11 -4.89 14.53
C GLN A 254 -9.30 -5.54 13.40
N THR A 255 -10.00 -6.07 12.42
CA THR A 255 -9.42 -6.79 11.29
C THR A 255 -9.53 -5.97 10.01
N LEU A 256 -8.40 -5.80 9.33
CA LEU A 256 -8.36 -5.43 7.91
C LEU A 256 -8.09 -6.69 7.09
N MET A 257 -8.95 -7.01 6.15
CA MET A 257 -8.70 -8.07 5.17
C MET A 257 -7.95 -7.50 3.98
N ASN A 258 -6.70 -7.91 3.81
CA ASN A 258 -5.86 -7.46 2.71
C ASN A 258 -6.04 -8.35 1.48
N ILE A 259 -6.68 -7.80 0.47
CA ILE A 259 -6.93 -8.42 -0.84
C ILE A 259 -6.08 -7.80 -1.96
N MET A 260 -5.28 -6.79 -1.63
CA MET A 260 -4.46 -6.08 -2.61
C MET A 260 -3.05 -6.66 -2.66
N PRO A 261 -2.43 -6.74 -3.86
CA PRO A 261 -1.12 -7.35 -4.01
C PRO A 261 0.02 -6.46 -3.48
N PRO A 262 1.19 -7.05 -3.13
CA PRO A 262 2.33 -6.31 -2.58
C PRO A 262 3.05 -5.43 -3.60
N PHE A 263 2.91 -5.71 -4.89
CA PHE A 263 3.62 -5.00 -5.96
C PHE A 263 2.92 -3.70 -6.41
N ILE A 264 1.89 -3.27 -5.69
CA ILE A 264 1.30 -1.93 -5.80
C ILE A 264 1.36 -1.22 -4.45
N ALA A 265 1.58 0.09 -4.46
CA ALA A 265 1.70 0.87 -3.23
C ALA A 265 0.46 0.74 -2.33
N TYR A 266 -0.73 0.69 -2.93
CA TYR A 266 -2.00 0.49 -2.22
C TYR A 266 -2.01 -0.78 -1.36
N GLY A 267 -1.48 -1.90 -1.89
CA GLY A 267 -1.44 -3.17 -1.17
C GLY A 267 -0.48 -3.18 0.01
N PHE A 268 0.63 -2.48 -0.07
CA PHE A 268 1.64 -2.44 1.00
C PHE A 268 1.45 -1.27 1.96
N ALA A 269 1.37 -0.04 1.47
CA ALA A 269 1.25 1.13 2.33
C ALA A 269 -0.10 1.14 3.08
N CYS A 270 -1.21 0.94 2.37
CA CYS A 270 -2.55 0.92 2.96
C CYS A 270 -2.99 -0.46 3.46
N GLY A 271 -2.53 -1.53 2.83
CA GLY A 271 -2.94 -2.90 3.18
C GLY A 271 -2.10 -3.58 4.26
N VAL A 272 -0.92 -3.09 4.55
CA VAL A 272 0.00 -3.68 5.54
C VAL A 272 0.46 -2.64 6.55
N HIS A 273 1.23 -1.64 6.13
CA HIS A 273 1.89 -0.72 7.06
C HIS A 273 0.88 0.11 7.86
N LEU A 274 -0.07 0.72 7.19
CA LEU A 274 -1.14 1.51 7.84
C LEU A 274 -1.89 0.70 8.92
N PRO A 275 -2.51 -0.47 8.60
CA PRO A 275 -3.27 -1.20 9.60
C PRO A 275 -2.40 -1.72 10.74
N LEU A 276 -1.20 -2.20 10.48
CA LEU A 276 -0.31 -2.69 11.54
C LEU A 276 0.13 -1.57 12.49
N THR A 277 0.39 -0.37 11.99
CA THR A 277 0.74 0.78 12.87
C THR A 277 -0.45 1.27 13.69
N LEU A 278 -1.68 1.04 13.24
CA LEU A 278 -2.90 1.30 14.01
C LEU A 278 -3.24 0.18 15.00
N GLY A 279 -2.47 -0.90 15.03
CA GLY A 279 -2.70 -2.04 15.92
C GLY A 279 -3.83 -2.96 15.48
N LEU A 280 -4.17 -2.96 14.18
CA LEU A 280 -5.13 -3.88 13.61
C LEU A 280 -4.48 -5.25 13.34
N LYS A 281 -5.33 -6.25 13.14
CA LYS A 281 -4.94 -7.54 12.57
C LYS A 281 -5.13 -7.49 11.05
N VAL A 282 -4.10 -7.85 10.30
CA VAL A 282 -4.17 -8.00 8.84
C VAL A 282 -4.43 -9.46 8.48
N THR A 283 -5.60 -9.76 7.94
CA THR A 283 -5.89 -11.06 7.34
C THR A 283 -5.42 -11.06 5.89
N ILE A 284 -4.45 -11.89 5.59
CA ILE A 284 -3.77 -11.94 4.29
C ILE A 284 -4.52 -12.88 3.36
N ILE A 285 -4.95 -12.38 2.22
CA ILE A 285 -5.55 -13.15 1.13
C ILE A 285 -4.62 -13.06 -0.08
N PRO A 286 -3.73 -14.04 -0.29
CA PRO A 286 -2.65 -13.96 -1.29
C PRO A 286 -3.14 -13.84 -2.72
N ASN A 287 -4.27 -14.47 -3.02
CA ASN A 287 -4.88 -14.50 -4.34
C ASN A 287 -6.38 -14.30 -4.19
N ALA A 288 -6.78 -13.03 -4.14
CA ALA A 288 -8.18 -12.65 -3.99
C ALA A 288 -8.94 -12.90 -5.30
N ASP A 289 -9.71 -13.99 -5.31
CA ASP A 289 -10.71 -14.24 -6.34
C ASP A 289 -11.97 -13.44 -5.99
N ALA A 290 -12.33 -12.48 -6.83
CA ALA A 290 -13.51 -11.64 -6.63
C ALA A 290 -14.80 -12.50 -6.48
N ALA A 291 -14.89 -13.63 -7.16
CA ALA A 291 -16.02 -14.57 -7.04
C ALA A 291 -16.15 -15.22 -5.65
N LYS A 292 -15.07 -15.26 -4.87
CA LYS A 292 -15.02 -15.81 -3.50
C LYS A 292 -15.10 -14.76 -2.41
N LEU A 293 -15.08 -13.48 -2.77
CA LEU A 293 -14.97 -12.38 -1.83
C LEU A 293 -16.08 -12.37 -0.77
N GLY A 294 -17.33 -12.63 -1.18
CA GLY A 294 -18.47 -12.72 -0.25
C GLY A 294 -18.28 -13.82 0.80
N SER A 295 -17.77 -14.99 0.41
CA SER A 295 -17.46 -16.08 1.36
C SER A 295 -16.34 -15.69 2.33
N LEU A 296 -15.32 -14.96 1.86
CA LEU A 296 -14.22 -14.48 2.70
C LEU A 296 -14.70 -13.43 3.71
N VAL A 297 -15.58 -12.52 3.28
CA VAL A 297 -16.19 -11.51 4.15
C VAL A 297 -17.03 -12.18 5.24
N LEU A 298 -17.83 -13.19 4.93
CA LEU A 298 -18.61 -13.95 5.92
C LEU A 298 -17.72 -14.74 6.88
N LYS A 299 -16.62 -15.29 6.38
CA LYS A 299 -15.68 -16.10 7.18
C LYS A 299 -14.88 -15.24 8.17
N TYR A 300 -14.28 -14.18 7.69
CA TYR A 300 -13.34 -13.37 8.49
C TYR A 300 -13.98 -12.15 9.16
N LYS A 301 -15.16 -11.74 8.70
CA LYS A 301 -15.90 -10.58 9.20
C LYS A 301 -15.02 -9.34 9.41
N PRO A 302 -14.24 -8.93 8.40
CA PRO A 302 -13.32 -7.80 8.55
C PRO A 302 -14.09 -6.49 8.69
N GLN A 303 -13.67 -5.64 9.62
CA GLN A 303 -14.21 -4.29 9.78
C GLN A 303 -13.73 -3.37 8.66
N LEU A 304 -12.52 -3.63 8.15
CA LEU A 304 -11.89 -2.82 7.11
C LEU A 304 -11.48 -3.70 5.93
N MET A 305 -11.62 -3.14 4.75
CA MET A 305 -11.09 -3.71 3.52
C MET A 305 -10.77 -2.59 2.52
N PHE A 306 -9.60 -2.66 1.92
CA PHE A 306 -9.21 -1.77 0.83
C PHE A 306 -9.22 -2.56 -0.46
N GLY A 307 -9.95 -2.08 -1.44
CA GLY A 307 -10.13 -2.75 -2.72
C GLY A 307 -10.38 -1.76 -3.85
N VAL A 308 -10.75 -2.29 -5.00
CA VAL A 308 -11.16 -1.51 -6.15
C VAL A 308 -12.69 -1.56 -6.31
N PRO A 309 -13.32 -0.62 -7.04
CA PRO A 309 -14.78 -0.53 -7.16
C PRO A 309 -15.47 -1.85 -7.54
N THR A 310 -14.86 -2.62 -8.44
CA THR A 310 -15.41 -3.91 -8.92
C THR A 310 -15.56 -4.95 -7.79
N HIS A 311 -14.71 -4.92 -6.77
CA HIS A 311 -14.86 -5.80 -5.61
C HIS A 311 -16.19 -5.55 -4.89
N TYR A 312 -16.54 -4.30 -4.68
CA TYR A 312 -17.76 -3.92 -3.94
C TYR A 312 -19.02 -4.09 -4.78
N GLN A 313 -18.95 -3.82 -6.08
CA GLN A 313 -20.03 -4.12 -7.02
C GLN A 313 -20.34 -5.63 -7.01
N GLN A 314 -19.31 -6.46 -6.96
CA GLN A 314 -19.48 -7.90 -6.88
C GLN A 314 -20.08 -8.35 -5.54
N LEU A 315 -19.66 -7.78 -4.42
CA LEU A 315 -20.28 -8.04 -3.12
C LEU A 315 -21.77 -7.67 -3.15
N ALA A 316 -22.15 -6.55 -3.73
CA ALA A 316 -23.53 -6.08 -3.81
C ALA A 316 -24.46 -7.02 -4.59
N THR A 317 -23.90 -7.85 -5.48
CA THR A 317 -24.64 -8.82 -6.28
C THR A 317 -24.49 -10.26 -5.80
N ASP A 318 -23.71 -10.50 -4.74
CA ASP A 318 -23.42 -11.84 -4.25
C ASP A 318 -24.61 -12.46 -3.49
N ILE A 319 -25.20 -13.49 -4.07
CA ILE A 319 -26.37 -14.21 -3.50
C ILE A 319 -26.10 -14.76 -2.10
N ARG A 320 -24.84 -15.09 -1.76
CA ARG A 320 -24.45 -15.63 -0.45
C ARG A 320 -24.62 -14.59 0.66
N LEU A 321 -24.56 -13.31 0.34
CA LEU A 321 -24.73 -12.19 1.26
C LEU A 321 -26.20 -11.81 1.45
N LYS A 322 -27.11 -12.31 0.62
CA LYS A 322 -28.55 -12.03 0.74
C LYS A 322 -29.04 -12.35 2.15
N LYS A 323 -29.72 -11.41 2.77
CA LYS A 323 -30.24 -11.50 4.16
C LYS A 323 -29.16 -11.71 5.25
N LYS A 324 -27.90 -11.46 4.97
CA LYS A 324 -26.85 -11.48 5.99
C LYS A 324 -26.74 -10.13 6.67
N ASP A 325 -26.47 -10.17 7.97
CA ASP A 325 -26.10 -8.97 8.72
C ASP A 325 -24.61 -8.68 8.51
N LEU A 326 -24.31 -7.49 7.98
CA LEU A 326 -22.95 -7.02 7.72
C LEU A 326 -22.60 -5.81 8.60
N SER A 327 -23.27 -5.64 9.74
CA SER A 327 -23.08 -4.51 10.66
C SER A 327 -21.66 -4.40 11.23
N PHE A 328 -20.83 -5.45 11.12
CA PHE A 328 -19.42 -5.41 11.49
C PHE A 328 -18.56 -4.53 10.55
N ILE A 329 -19.05 -4.23 9.34
CA ILE A 329 -18.33 -3.39 8.38
C ILE A 329 -18.26 -1.96 8.88
N ARG A 330 -17.04 -1.41 8.97
CA ARG A 330 -16.77 -0.03 9.38
C ARG A 330 -16.27 0.82 8.24
N MET A 331 -15.31 0.32 7.46
CA MET A 331 -14.72 1.05 6.34
C MET A 331 -14.29 0.08 5.23
N TYR A 332 -15.12 -0.05 4.21
CA TYR A 332 -14.75 -0.69 2.96
C TYR A 332 -14.49 0.41 1.94
N ALA A 333 -13.22 0.56 1.54
CA ALA A 333 -12.75 1.67 0.74
C ALA A 333 -12.41 1.23 -0.69
N ALA A 334 -12.99 1.91 -1.66
CA ALA A 334 -12.67 1.77 -3.08
C ALA A 334 -11.63 2.82 -3.49
N GLY A 335 -10.57 2.36 -4.12
CA GLY A 335 -9.51 3.20 -4.66
C GLY A 335 -8.90 2.59 -5.93
N GLY A 336 -8.01 3.32 -6.58
CA GLY A 336 -7.24 2.85 -7.74
C GLY A 336 -8.00 2.83 -9.07
N ASP A 337 -9.30 3.08 -9.07
CA ASP A 337 -10.12 3.17 -10.28
C ASP A 337 -11.35 4.05 -10.04
N ALA A 338 -11.95 4.55 -11.09
CA ALA A 338 -13.17 5.36 -11.03
C ALA A 338 -14.41 4.50 -10.77
N ILE A 339 -15.36 5.05 -10.04
CA ILE A 339 -16.69 4.46 -9.87
C ILE A 339 -17.76 5.45 -10.32
N SER A 340 -18.70 4.99 -11.15
CA SER A 340 -19.83 5.82 -11.54
C SER A 340 -20.77 6.08 -10.37
N VAL A 341 -21.43 7.24 -10.36
CA VAL A 341 -22.41 7.61 -9.31
C VAL A 341 -23.52 6.56 -9.16
N GLY A 342 -23.95 5.96 -10.27
CA GLY A 342 -24.96 4.90 -10.25
C GLY A 342 -24.47 3.62 -9.57
N ALA A 343 -23.23 3.19 -9.88
CA ALA A 343 -22.61 2.02 -9.25
C ALA A 343 -22.33 2.26 -7.76
N GLU A 344 -21.85 3.46 -7.39
CA GLU A 344 -21.68 3.87 -6.00
C GLU A 344 -23.01 3.80 -5.23
N LYS A 345 -24.08 4.35 -5.79
CA LYS A 345 -25.42 4.29 -5.21
C LYS A 345 -25.86 2.85 -4.94
N ASN A 346 -25.72 1.97 -5.93
CA ASN A 346 -26.11 0.55 -5.79
C ASN A 346 -25.35 -0.15 -4.65
N VAL A 347 -24.05 0.08 -4.54
CA VAL A 347 -23.24 -0.47 -3.43
C VAL A 347 -23.71 0.08 -2.09
N ASN A 348 -23.97 1.38 -1.99
CA ASN A 348 -24.41 2.01 -0.74
C ASN A 348 -25.80 1.57 -0.31
N GLU A 349 -26.73 1.36 -1.23
CA GLU A 349 -28.05 0.79 -0.97
C GLU A 349 -27.92 -0.66 -0.45
N PHE A 350 -27.03 -1.44 -1.04
CA PHE A 350 -26.72 -2.80 -0.55
C PHE A 350 -26.17 -2.77 0.88
N LEU A 351 -25.18 -1.93 1.17
CA LEU A 351 -24.60 -1.84 2.51
C LEU A 351 -25.64 -1.43 3.55
N ALA A 352 -26.45 -0.41 3.26
CA ALA A 352 -27.51 0.05 4.15
C ALA A 352 -28.58 -1.03 4.41
N ALA A 353 -28.95 -1.77 3.38
CA ALA A 353 -29.89 -2.89 3.50
C ALA A 353 -29.37 -4.07 4.35
N HIS A 354 -28.07 -4.12 4.59
CA HIS A 354 -27.38 -5.14 5.39
C HIS A 354 -26.86 -4.60 6.74
N ASN A 355 -27.44 -3.51 7.24
CA ASN A 355 -27.16 -2.87 8.53
C ASN A 355 -25.76 -2.24 8.66
N VAL A 356 -25.10 -1.91 7.56
CA VAL A 356 -23.84 -1.19 7.60
C VAL A 356 -24.12 0.28 7.90
N GLU A 357 -23.42 0.84 8.88
CA GLU A 357 -23.68 2.19 9.39
C GLU A 357 -23.31 3.29 8.39
N PHE A 358 -22.19 3.12 7.68
CA PHE A 358 -21.66 4.12 6.77
C PHE A 358 -21.62 3.63 5.32
N PRO A 359 -21.72 4.53 4.35
CA PRO A 359 -21.55 4.17 2.95
C PRO A 359 -20.13 3.68 2.66
N MET A 360 -19.93 3.11 1.48
CA MET A 360 -18.61 2.72 0.98
C MET A 360 -17.68 3.92 1.03
N ALA A 361 -16.51 3.74 1.62
CA ALA A 361 -15.45 4.72 1.60
C ALA A 361 -14.80 4.78 0.22
N LYS A 362 -14.19 5.92 -0.11
CA LYS A 362 -13.48 6.13 -1.37
C LYS A 362 -12.17 6.84 -1.12
N GLY A 363 -11.21 6.65 -2.00
CA GLY A 363 -9.94 7.35 -1.97
C GLY A 363 -9.41 7.58 -3.39
N TYR A 364 -8.68 8.67 -3.55
CA TYR A 364 -7.94 8.99 -4.75
C TYR A 364 -6.46 9.17 -4.41
N GLY A 365 -5.62 8.73 -5.30
CA GLY A 365 -4.18 8.86 -5.20
C GLY A 365 -3.49 8.14 -6.34
N MET A 366 -2.19 8.04 -6.24
CA MET A 366 -1.34 7.40 -7.24
C MET A 366 -0.09 6.85 -6.57
N THR A 367 0.65 6.02 -7.25
CA THR A 367 1.89 5.43 -6.72
C THR A 367 2.89 6.51 -6.27
N GLU A 368 2.98 7.60 -7.00
CA GLU A 368 3.88 8.73 -6.74
C GLU A 368 3.57 9.50 -5.44
N VAL A 369 2.41 9.25 -4.83
CA VAL A 369 2.04 9.77 -3.50
C VAL A 369 1.79 8.65 -2.49
N SER A 370 2.43 7.50 -2.68
CA SER A 370 2.37 6.33 -1.78
C SER A 370 0.98 5.74 -1.60
N SER A 371 0.10 5.89 -2.57
CA SER A 371 -1.26 5.36 -2.68
C SER A 371 -2.38 6.39 -2.50
N ALA A 372 -2.51 7.07 -1.35
CA ALA A 372 -3.69 7.88 -1.06
C ALA A 372 -3.33 9.36 -0.83
N ALA A 373 -4.11 10.26 -1.42
CA ALA A 373 -4.06 11.70 -1.17
C ALA A 373 -5.39 12.21 -0.63
N THR A 374 -6.50 11.55 -0.96
CA THR A 374 -7.83 11.90 -0.47
C THR A 374 -8.55 10.69 0.10
N ALA A 375 -9.51 10.94 0.96
CA ALA A 375 -10.44 9.92 1.43
C ALA A 375 -11.85 10.50 1.70
N ALA A 376 -12.87 9.71 1.39
CA ALA A 376 -14.22 9.88 1.87
C ALA A 376 -14.53 8.68 2.75
N ALA A 377 -14.76 8.87 4.03
CA ALA A 377 -15.01 7.79 4.97
C ALA A 377 -15.96 8.20 6.10
N GLY A 378 -16.72 7.23 6.60
CA GLY A 378 -17.71 7.50 7.64
C GLY A 378 -18.75 8.51 7.19
N PRO A 379 -19.04 9.54 8.00
CA PRO A 379 -19.99 10.59 7.64
C PRO A 379 -19.42 11.62 6.65
N ILE A 380 -18.10 11.61 6.41
CA ILE A 380 -17.42 12.58 5.53
C ILE A 380 -17.42 12.00 4.11
N THR A 381 -18.49 12.20 3.41
CA THR A 381 -18.64 11.70 2.04
C THR A 381 -19.56 12.61 1.22
N LYS A 382 -19.35 12.61 -0.08
CA LYS A 382 -20.20 13.28 -1.07
C LYS A 382 -20.27 12.40 -2.33
N PRO A 383 -21.47 12.11 -2.85
CA PRO A 383 -21.62 11.31 -4.06
C PRO A 383 -20.81 11.86 -5.22
N GLY A 384 -20.13 10.98 -5.97
CA GLY A 384 -19.30 11.34 -7.13
C GLY A 384 -17.95 11.98 -6.79
N SER A 385 -17.67 12.33 -5.52
CA SER A 385 -16.36 12.83 -5.12
C SER A 385 -15.39 11.72 -4.79
N ALA A 386 -14.12 12.02 -4.87
CA ALA A 386 -13.02 11.17 -4.37
C ALA A 386 -12.68 11.43 -2.89
N GLY A 387 -13.50 12.24 -2.19
CA GLY A 387 -13.29 12.61 -0.81
C GLY A 387 -12.57 13.94 -0.61
N ILE A 388 -12.10 14.15 0.60
CA ILE A 388 -11.34 15.35 0.99
C ILE A 388 -9.84 15.00 1.09
N PRO A 389 -8.93 15.98 0.95
CA PRO A 389 -7.51 15.75 1.19
C PRO A 389 -7.26 15.14 2.57
N LEU A 390 -6.37 14.16 2.65
CA LEU A 390 -5.92 13.61 3.93
C LEU A 390 -5.30 14.71 4.80
N VAL A 391 -5.32 14.53 6.11
CA VAL A 391 -4.71 15.51 7.03
C VAL A 391 -3.26 15.79 6.62
N ASP A 392 -2.84 17.04 6.72
CA ASP A 392 -1.50 17.51 6.30
C ASP A 392 -1.17 17.25 4.81
N THR A 393 -2.17 16.99 3.99
CA THR A 393 -2.10 16.94 2.53
C THR A 393 -2.83 18.13 1.95
N ILE A 394 -2.26 18.74 0.92
CA ILE A 394 -2.92 19.79 0.14
C ILE A 394 -3.18 19.24 -1.25
N VAL A 395 -4.42 19.33 -1.67
CA VAL A 395 -4.82 19.11 -3.06
C VAL A 395 -5.34 20.42 -3.60
N SER A 396 -4.85 20.83 -4.75
CA SER A 396 -5.34 22.00 -5.46
C SER A 396 -5.35 21.75 -6.96
N VAL A 397 -5.93 22.70 -7.69
CA VAL A 397 -6.11 22.59 -9.13
C VAL A 397 -5.34 23.70 -9.81
N PHE A 398 -4.62 23.34 -10.88
CA PHE A 398 -3.74 24.25 -11.61
C PHE A 398 -4.10 24.27 -13.09
N GLU A 399 -3.76 25.36 -13.75
CA GLU A 399 -3.82 25.41 -15.21
C GLU A 399 -2.86 24.33 -15.78
N PRO A 400 -3.37 23.40 -16.63
CA PRO A 400 -2.60 22.26 -17.07
C PRO A 400 -1.19 22.58 -17.58
N GLY A 401 -0.19 21.86 -17.07
CA GLY A 401 1.21 22.06 -17.44
C GLY A 401 1.86 23.33 -16.90
N THR A 402 1.22 24.03 -15.96
CA THR A 402 1.73 25.26 -15.35
C THR A 402 1.73 25.18 -13.82
N THR A 403 2.31 26.19 -13.17
CA THR A 403 2.27 26.37 -11.70
C THR A 403 1.23 27.42 -11.28
N LYS A 404 0.31 27.80 -12.18
CA LYS A 404 -0.74 28.77 -11.89
C LYS A 404 -1.94 28.09 -11.29
N GLU A 405 -2.18 28.34 -10.00
CA GLU A 405 -3.33 27.78 -9.28
C GLU A 405 -4.64 28.41 -9.78
N LEU A 406 -5.66 27.56 -9.91
CA LEU A 406 -7.02 27.99 -10.26
C LEU A 406 -7.90 28.09 -9.02
N PRO A 407 -8.88 28.99 -9.00
CA PRO A 407 -9.83 29.12 -7.90
C PRO A 407 -10.64 27.85 -7.65
N ILE A 408 -11.12 27.69 -6.42
CA ILE A 408 -12.10 26.65 -6.04
C ILE A 408 -13.30 26.70 -6.99
N GLY A 409 -13.72 25.52 -7.47
CA GLY A 409 -14.81 25.35 -8.41
C GLY A 409 -14.37 25.36 -9.88
N GLU A 410 -13.16 25.83 -10.20
CA GLU A 410 -12.63 25.77 -11.55
C GLU A 410 -11.99 24.42 -11.85
N GLN A 411 -12.10 23.98 -13.09
CA GLN A 411 -11.56 22.72 -13.54
C GLN A 411 -10.14 22.91 -14.11
N GLY A 412 -9.24 22.03 -13.75
CA GLY A 412 -7.86 22.01 -14.23
C GLY A 412 -7.13 20.74 -13.83
N GLU A 413 -5.80 20.75 -13.87
CA GLU A 413 -4.97 19.64 -13.43
C GLU A 413 -4.91 19.55 -11.90
N ILE A 414 -5.22 18.37 -11.36
CA ILE A 414 -5.09 18.09 -9.94
C ILE A 414 -3.60 17.97 -9.58
N CYS A 415 -3.15 18.73 -8.60
CA CYS A 415 -1.81 18.60 -8.03
C CYS A 415 -1.88 18.33 -6.52
N ILE A 416 -0.90 17.56 -6.04
CA ILE A 416 -0.85 17.07 -4.66
C ILE A 416 0.45 17.52 -4.00
N CYS A 417 0.34 18.09 -2.79
CA CYS A 417 1.47 18.39 -1.90
C CYS A 417 1.30 17.63 -0.60
N SER A 418 2.22 16.71 -0.29
CA SER A 418 2.14 15.84 0.88
C SER A 418 3.52 15.29 1.24
N GLU A 419 3.69 14.88 2.49
CA GLU A 419 4.84 14.11 2.97
C GLU A 419 4.91 12.70 2.34
N SER A 420 3.82 12.24 1.74
CA SER A 420 3.73 10.95 1.05
C SER A 420 4.25 10.96 -0.40
N ILE A 421 4.72 12.11 -0.89
CA ILE A 421 5.27 12.25 -2.24
C ILE A 421 6.57 11.45 -2.38
N MET A 422 6.66 10.65 -3.43
CA MET A 422 7.82 9.83 -3.77
C MET A 422 9.16 10.58 -3.72
N LYS A 423 10.25 9.86 -3.46
CA LYS A 423 11.60 10.38 -3.65
C LYS A 423 11.83 10.79 -5.12
N GLY A 424 11.40 9.94 -6.05
CA GLY A 424 11.50 10.13 -7.49
C GLY A 424 11.37 8.80 -8.21
N TYR A 425 11.48 8.83 -9.53
CA TYR A 425 11.61 7.64 -10.35
C TYR A 425 13.07 7.15 -10.34
N TYR A 426 13.26 5.84 -10.22
CA TYR A 426 14.58 5.23 -10.17
C TYR A 426 15.36 5.49 -11.46
N HIS A 427 16.52 6.16 -11.32
CA HIS A 427 17.42 6.56 -12.43
C HIS A 427 16.74 7.33 -13.57
N LYS A 428 15.66 8.07 -13.27
CA LYS A 428 14.91 8.87 -14.25
C LYS A 428 14.69 10.30 -13.73
N PRO A 429 15.76 11.13 -13.65
CA PRO A 429 15.66 12.47 -13.08
C PRO A 429 14.81 13.42 -13.90
N GLU A 430 14.80 13.29 -15.24
CA GLU A 430 14.01 14.16 -16.13
C GLU A 430 12.51 13.89 -15.97
N GLU A 431 12.10 12.62 -15.97
CA GLU A 431 10.71 12.23 -15.75
C GLU A 431 10.26 12.59 -14.33
N THR A 432 11.17 12.49 -13.35
CA THR A 432 10.89 12.94 -11.97
C THR A 432 10.61 14.43 -11.94
N ALA A 433 11.44 15.24 -12.57
CA ALA A 433 11.28 16.70 -12.63
C ALA A 433 10.01 17.12 -13.40
N ALA A 434 9.56 16.34 -14.35
CA ALA A 434 8.31 16.60 -15.08
C ALA A 434 7.06 16.46 -14.20
N VAL A 435 7.10 15.56 -13.22
CA VAL A 435 5.95 15.21 -12.36
C VAL A 435 6.05 15.90 -10.99
N LYS A 436 7.22 15.90 -10.38
CA LYS A 436 7.49 16.44 -9.05
C LYS A 436 8.18 17.80 -9.17
N GLN A 437 7.44 18.88 -8.92
CA GLN A 437 7.90 20.25 -9.16
C GLN A 437 7.80 21.10 -7.91
N VAL A 438 8.76 22.01 -7.74
CA VAL A 438 8.69 23.08 -6.74
C VAL A 438 7.95 24.26 -7.35
N HIS A 439 6.85 24.67 -6.74
CA HIS A 439 6.04 25.80 -7.18
C HIS A 439 6.55 27.12 -6.57
N PRO A 440 6.07 28.28 -7.06
CA PRO A 440 6.46 29.60 -6.52
C PRO A 440 6.17 29.80 -5.03
N ASP A 441 5.23 29.02 -4.47
CA ASP A 441 4.91 29.01 -3.04
C ASP A 441 5.98 28.31 -2.17
N GLY A 442 7.04 27.77 -2.79
CA GLY A 442 8.12 27.03 -2.15
C GLY A 442 7.78 25.56 -1.81
N ARG A 443 6.55 25.10 -2.10
CA ARG A 443 6.13 23.72 -1.85
C ARG A 443 6.46 22.82 -3.03
N THR A 444 6.68 21.54 -2.73
CA THR A 444 6.81 20.49 -3.74
C THR A 444 5.45 19.88 -4.05
N TRP A 445 5.08 19.87 -5.31
CA TRP A 445 3.82 19.37 -5.82
C TRP A 445 4.05 18.22 -6.80
N VAL A 446 3.17 17.22 -6.76
CA VAL A 446 3.05 16.21 -7.80
C VAL A 446 1.94 16.62 -8.76
N HIS A 447 2.28 16.76 -10.02
CA HIS A 447 1.36 16.91 -11.14
C HIS A 447 0.82 15.55 -11.52
N THR A 448 -0.48 15.34 -11.33
CA THR A 448 -1.08 14.01 -11.49
C THR A 448 -1.39 13.66 -12.95
N GLY A 449 -1.55 14.66 -13.79
CA GLY A 449 -2.08 14.51 -15.15
C GLY A 449 -3.60 14.32 -15.18
N ASP A 450 -4.25 14.18 -14.03
CA ASP A 450 -5.69 14.03 -13.93
C ASP A 450 -6.37 15.41 -13.89
N VAL A 451 -7.52 15.51 -14.56
CA VAL A 451 -8.32 16.73 -14.59
C VAL A 451 -9.44 16.62 -13.58
N GLY A 452 -9.70 17.71 -12.85
CA GLY A 452 -10.76 17.73 -11.86
C GLY A 452 -10.99 19.11 -11.27
N TYR A 453 -11.76 19.18 -10.19
CA TYR A 453 -12.01 20.41 -9.44
C TYR A 453 -12.20 20.12 -7.95
N ILE A 454 -12.12 21.15 -7.13
CA ILE A 454 -12.41 21.11 -5.70
C ILE A 454 -13.60 22.00 -5.44
N ASP A 455 -14.58 21.51 -4.70
CA ASP A 455 -15.75 22.31 -4.34
C ASP A 455 -15.53 23.19 -3.09
N GLU A 456 -16.49 24.02 -2.77
CA GLU A 456 -16.44 24.94 -1.62
C GLU A 456 -16.30 24.23 -0.26
N ASP A 457 -16.71 22.98 -0.17
CA ASP A 457 -16.56 22.15 1.02
C ASP A 457 -15.20 21.44 1.11
N GLY A 458 -14.42 21.47 0.06
CA GLY A 458 -13.11 20.83 -0.01
C GLY A 458 -13.13 19.40 -0.56
N PHE A 459 -14.26 18.95 -1.13
CA PHE A 459 -14.31 17.65 -1.81
C PHE A 459 -13.68 17.72 -3.19
N VAL A 460 -12.89 16.70 -3.51
CA VAL A 460 -12.18 16.58 -4.78
C VAL A 460 -13.02 15.75 -5.75
N PHE A 461 -13.23 16.27 -6.94
CA PHE A 461 -13.92 15.60 -8.03
C PHE A 461 -12.92 15.36 -9.16
N VAL A 462 -12.70 14.10 -9.48
CA VAL A 462 -11.77 13.68 -10.54
C VAL A 462 -12.59 13.42 -11.80
N GLY A 463 -12.20 14.04 -12.92
CA GLY A 463 -12.81 13.80 -14.22
C GLY A 463 -12.49 12.40 -14.72
N SER A 464 -13.46 11.77 -15.39
CA SER A 464 -13.31 10.47 -16.07
C SER A 464 -12.76 10.67 -17.48
#